data_ee4f513d35c684a163b6d69abfe2e5f5
#
_entry.id   ee4f513d35c684a163b6d69abfe2e5f5
#
_cell.length_a   1.000
_cell.length_b   1.000
_cell.length_c   1.000
_cell.angle_alpha   90.00
_cell.angle_beta   90.00
_cell.angle_gamma   90.00
#
_symmetry.space_group_name_H-M   'P 1'
#
loop_
_entity.id
_entity.type
_entity.pdbx_description
1 polymer ?
#
loop_
_entity_poly.entity_id
_entity_poly.type
_entity_poly.pdbx_seq_one_letter_code
_entity_poly.pdbx_strand_id
1 'polypeptide(L)'
;IMSVTLLQGLILALIVFAFAWDARWECFFVFHPIIVCFVTGLVLGDWKLGLEAGAIAELSYLGLTTVGGTVPPNALIAGLMTVVLAYKSGVSAETALGLSLPFALLMQWIVIACQSLFSGFNVKVEQAIKQNDIKKFKFYVFLPEIILTSLYAVVAFLSTYALQNVLSKFVNSFPEFVSHGFEIAGGLLPGLGLALLLKVMVKKENVPYLIIGFLIMSIMKPDNVLPVALFAIALVLIDFMRDKEAKTTSVVTGGEDDGEGI
;
A
#
# COMPACT_ATOMS: atom_id res chain seq x y z
N ILE A 1 -10.91 10.38 25.63
CA ILE A 1 -11.23 9.26 24.72
C ILE A 1 -12.26 9.81 23.72
N MET A 2 -11.82 10.03 22.52
CA MET A 2 -12.70 10.52 21.46
C MET A 2 -13.50 9.36 20.88
N SER A 3 -14.80 9.56 20.60
CA SER A 3 -15.65 8.51 20.02
C SER A 3 -15.95 8.83 18.57
N VAL A 4 -15.91 7.81 17.72
CA VAL A 4 -16.35 7.95 16.32
C VAL A 4 -17.86 8.01 16.28
N THR A 5 -18.43 9.04 15.67
CA THR A 5 -19.88 9.18 15.52
C THR A 5 -20.41 8.24 14.42
N LEU A 6 -21.72 7.94 14.45
CA LEU A 6 -22.35 7.15 13.39
C LEU A 6 -22.11 7.73 12.00
N LEU A 7 -22.21 9.03 11.87
CA LEU A 7 -22.00 9.73 10.60
C LEU A 7 -20.57 9.58 10.10
N GLN A 8 -19.56 9.75 10.97
CA GLN A 8 -18.15 9.51 10.63
C GLN A 8 -17.92 8.06 10.21
N GLY A 9 -18.49 7.09 10.93
CA GLY A 9 -18.39 5.66 10.58
C GLY A 9 -18.98 5.35 9.20
N LEU A 10 -20.13 5.94 8.86
CA LEU A 10 -20.74 5.80 7.53
C LEU A 10 -19.91 6.46 6.44
N ILE A 11 -19.39 7.67 6.69
CA ILE A 11 -18.51 8.37 5.73
C ILE A 11 -17.25 7.55 5.48
N LEU A 12 -16.60 7.03 6.53
CA LEU A 12 -15.42 6.17 6.40
C LEU A 12 -15.72 4.90 5.62
N ALA A 13 -16.87 4.27 5.84
CA ALA A 13 -17.28 3.09 5.08
C ALA A 13 -17.46 3.39 3.59
N LEU A 14 -18.07 4.54 3.24
CA LEU A 14 -18.22 4.97 1.85
C LEU A 14 -16.87 5.31 1.19
N ILE A 15 -15.97 5.95 1.91
CA ILE A 15 -14.62 6.24 1.43
C ILE A 15 -13.85 4.94 1.18
N VAL A 16 -13.93 4.00 2.12
CA VAL A 16 -13.28 2.68 1.98
C VAL A 16 -13.87 1.90 0.80
N PHE A 17 -15.18 1.98 0.57
CA PHE A 17 -15.81 1.41 -0.63
C PHE A 17 -15.19 1.98 -1.91
N ALA A 18 -15.09 3.30 -2.01
CA ALA A 18 -14.53 3.97 -3.18
C ALA A 18 -13.02 3.63 -3.36
N PHE A 19 -12.26 3.61 -2.28
CA PHE A 19 -10.82 3.28 -2.32
C PHE A 19 -10.57 1.80 -2.62
N ALA A 20 -11.40 0.90 -2.10
CA ALA A 20 -11.36 -0.52 -2.45
C ALA A 20 -11.72 -0.75 -3.93
N TRP A 21 -12.65 0.04 -4.46
CA TRP A 21 -12.96 0.02 -5.89
C TRP A 21 -11.77 0.45 -6.74
N ASP A 22 -11.11 1.56 -6.36
CA ASP A 22 -9.89 2.02 -7.04
C ASP A 22 -8.75 0.99 -6.95
N ALA A 23 -8.59 0.31 -5.81
CA ALA A 23 -7.60 -0.75 -5.61
C ALA A 23 -7.78 -1.95 -6.57
N ARG A 24 -8.96 -2.14 -7.13
CA ARG A 24 -9.23 -3.22 -8.10
C ARG A 24 -8.90 -2.82 -9.54
N TRP A 25 -8.95 -1.53 -9.82
CA TRP A 25 -8.73 -0.99 -11.17
C TRP A 25 -7.42 -0.22 -11.31
N GLU A 26 -6.78 0.09 -10.18
CA GLU A 26 -5.50 0.81 -10.09
C GLU A 26 -5.49 2.10 -10.94
N CYS A 27 -6.60 2.88 -10.88
CA CYS A 27 -6.76 4.07 -11.70
C CYS A 27 -6.12 5.32 -11.09
N PHE A 28 -6.36 5.55 -9.78
CA PHE A 28 -5.97 6.78 -9.08
C PHE A 28 -4.99 6.52 -7.94
N PHE A 29 -4.80 5.28 -7.54
CA PHE A 29 -3.93 4.86 -6.43
C PHE A 29 -4.32 5.49 -5.07
N VAL A 30 -5.59 5.88 -4.91
CA VAL A 30 -6.08 6.46 -3.65
C VAL A 30 -6.18 5.46 -2.50
N PHE A 31 -6.05 4.18 -2.77
CA PHE A 31 -6.02 3.10 -1.79
C PHE A 31 -4.70 2.99 -1.01
N HIS A 32 -3.68 3.77 -1.38
CA HIS A 32 -2.40 3.79 -0.67
C HIS A 32 -2.55 4.27 0.77
N PRO A 33 -1.85 3.67 1.75
CA PRO A 33 -1.98 3.98 3.16
C PRO A 33 -1.88 5.46 3.50
N ILE A 34 -0.99 6.21 2.84
CA ILE A 34 -0.81 7.64 3.11
C ILE A 34 -2.10 8.44 2.82
N ILE A 35 -2.79 8.13 1.72
CA ILE A 35 -4.03 8.80 1.34
C ILE A 35 -5.18 8.34 2.24
N VAL A 36 -5.27 7.04 2.49
CA VAL A 36 -6.29 6.44 3.36
C VAL A 36 -6.22 7.05 4.77
N CYS A 37 -5.02 7.10 5.36
CA CYS A 37 -4.79 7.67 6.68
C CYS A 37 -5.11 9.16 6.71
N PHE A 38 -4.64 9.92 5.73
CA PHE A 38 -4.91 11.36 5.65
C PHE A 38 -6.42 11.66 5.58
N VAL A 39 -7.14 10.99 4.68
CA VAL A 39 -8.59 11.16 4.54
C VAL A 39 -9.34 10.71 5.78
N THR A 40 -8.90 9.61 6.41
CA THR A 40 -9.46 9.15 7.69
C THR A 40 -9.26 10.20 8.79
N GLY A 41 -8.06 10.77 8.89
CA GLY A 41 -7.76 11.87 9.82
C GLY A 41 -8.62 13.11 9.58
N LEU A 42 -8.84 13.48 8.32
CA LEU A 42 -9.76 14.57 7.97
C LEU A 42 -11.19 14.33 8.46
N VAL A 43 -11.73 13.12 8.26
CA VAL A 43 -13.09 12.75 8.70
C VAL A 43 -13.21 12.76 10.22
N LEU A 44 -12.14 12.36 10.93
CA LEU A 44 -12.10 12.34 12.38
C LEU A 44 -11.80 13.73 12.99
N GLY A 45 -11.33 14.70 12.19
CA GLY A 45 -11.00 16.04 12.63
C GLY A 45 -9.55 16.22 13.09
N ASP A 46 -8.69 15.24 12.86
CA ASP A 46 -7.25 15.31 13.15
C ASP A 46 -6.42 14.88 11.93
N TRP A 47 -6.27 15.82 10.99
CA TRP A 47 -5.52 15.58 9.76
C TRP A 47 -4.02 15.40 9.99
N LYS A 48 -3.46 15.97 11.08
CA LYS A 48 -2.04 15.85 11.43
C LYS A 48 -1.72 14.42 11.83
N LEU A 49 -2.53 13.85 12.72
CA LEU A 49 -2.46 12.42 13.08
C LEU A 49 -2.61 11.54 11.84
N GLY A 50 -3.56 11.87 10.95
CA GLY A 50 -3.76 11.16 9.70
C GLY A 50 -2.51 11.14 8.81
N LEU A 51 -1.84 12.29 8.68
CA LEU A 51 -0.63 12.41 7.85
C LEU A 51 0.57 11.68 8.48
N GLU A 52 0.77 11.82 9.79
CA GLU A 52 1.83 11.12 10.53
C GLU A 52 1.68 9.60 10.44
N ALA A 53 0.50 9.09 10.78
CA ALA A 53 0.18 7.67 10.66
C ALA A 53 0.30 7.18 9.20
N GLY A 54 -0.09 8.00 8.25
CA GLY A 54 -0.01 7.71 6.83
C GLY A 54 1.42 7.55 6.33
N ALA A 55 2.33 8.42 6.76
CA ALA A 55 3.74 8.32 6.39
C ALA A 55 4.38 7.02 6.88
N ILE A 56 4.12 6.64 8.14
CA ILE A 56 4.64 5.42 8.75
C ILE A 56 4.01 4.17 8.08
N ALA A 57 2.70 4.20 7.86
CA ALA A 57 1.99 3.09 7.23
C ALA A 57 2.43 2.91 5.77
N GLU A 58 2.59 3.98 5.00
CA GLU A 58 3.05 3.90 3.60
C GLU A 58 4.43 3.24 3.52
N LEU A 59 5.39 3.70 4.31
CA LEU A 59 6.74 3.10 4.34
C LEU A 59 6.70 1.62 4.71
N SER A 60 5.80 1.21 5.60
CA SER A 60 5.65 -0.17 6.06
C SER A 60 5.10 -1.09 4.98
N TYR A 61 4.23 -0.58 4.12
CA TYR A 61 3.57 -1.35 3.06
C TYR A 61 4.23 -1.20 1.68
N LEU A 62 5.24 -0.32 1.55
CA LEU A 62 5.85 0.05 0.27
C LEU A 62 6.42 -1.16 -0.51
N GLY A 63 6.98 -2.15 0.17
CA GLY A 63 7.55 -3.35 -0.45
C GLY A 63 6.62 -4.56 -0.49
N LEU A 64 5.40 -4.43 0.03
CA LEU A 64 4.43 -5.51 0.09
C LEU A 64 3.60 -5.56 -1.20
N THR A 65 4.15 -6.20 -2.22
CA THR A 65 3.47 -6.39 -3.51
C THR A 65 2.95 -7.82 -3.66
N THR A 66 1.90 -7.99 -4.43
CA THR A 66 1.34 -9.31 -4.78
C THR A 66 2.22 -10.00 -5.81
N VAL A 67 3.20 -10.78 -5.36
CA VAL A 67 4.12 -11.51 -6.25
C VAL A 67 3.96 -13.02 -6.03
N GLY A 68 3.88 -13.77 -7.10
CA GLY A 68 3.86 -15.24 -7.05
C GLY A 68 2.62 -15.85 -6.39
N GLY A 69 1.47 -15.14 -6.41
CA GLY A 69 0.22 -15.62 -5.81
C GLY A 69 0.11 -15.38 -4.30
N THR A 70 1.10 -14.71 -3.69
CA THR A 70 0.99 -14.28 -2.29
C THR A 70 0.14 -13.04 -2.17
N VAL A 71 -0.82 -13.01 -1.25
CA VAL A 71 -1.62 -11.84 -0.92
C VAL A 71 -1.06 -11.24 0.36
N PRO A 72 -0.47 -10.03 0.34
CA PRO A 72 0.02 -9.38 1.55
C PRO A 72 -1.13 -8.93 2.46
N PRO A 73 -0.85 -8.59 3.74
CA PRO A 73 -1.82 -7.95 4.62
C PRO A 73 -2.41 -6.70 3.97
N ASN A 74 -3.69 -6.46 4.19
CA ASN A 74 -4.42 -5.42 3.46
C ASN A 74 -4.03 -4.01 3.92
N ALA A 75 -3.30 -3.28 3.09
CA ALA A 75 -2.77 -1.96 3.38
C ALA A 75 -3.87 -0.89 3.60
N LEU A 76 -5.00 -0.96 2.86
CA LEU A 76 -6.10 -0.03 2.98
C LEU A 76 -6.76 -0.12 4.38
N ILE A 77 -7.09 -1.33 4.83
CA ILE A 77 -7.69 -1.54 6.16
C ILE A 77 -6.66 -1.26 7.27
N ALA A 78 -5.38 -1.60 7.05
CA ALA A 78 -4.32 -1.23 7.99
C ALA A 78 -4.24 0.28 8.19
N GLY A 79 -4.19 1.07 7.11
CA GLY A 79 -4.15 2.52 7.17
C GLY A 79 -5.36 3.12 7.90
N LEU A 80 -6.57 2.69 7.53
CA LEU A 80 -7.80 3.09 8.22
C LEU A 80 -7.70 2.84 9.73
N MET A 81 -7.35 1.59 10.12
CA MET A 81 -7.34 1.18 11.52
C MET A 81 -6.23 1.82 12.32
N THR A 82 -5.07 2.11 11.71
CA THR A 82 -3.99 2.84 12.36
C THR A 82 -4.47 4.19 12.87
N VAL A 83 -5.12 4.99 12.02
CA VAL A 83 -5.64 6.31 12.41
C VAL A 83 -6.77 6.17 13.44
N VAL A 84 -7.71 5.26 13.24
CA VAL A 84 -8.84 5.07 14.16
C VAL A 84 -8.36 4.63 15.54
N LEU A 85 -7.39 3.71 15.63
CA LEU A 85 -6.84 3.25 16.90
C LEU A 85 -6.04 4.34 17.61
N ALA A 86 -5.17 5.06 16.89
CA ALA A 86 -4.40 6.19 17.44
C ALA A 86 -5.35 7.28 17.97
N TYR A 87 -6.34 7.69 17.18
CA TYR A 87 -7.34 8.71 17.53
C TYR A 87 -8.14 8.36 18.80
N LYS A 88 -8.52 7.08 18.93
CA LYS A 88 -9.36 6.63 20.04
C LYS A 88 -8.61 6.31 21.31
N SER A 89 -7.47 5.65 21.18
CA SER A 89 -6.69 5.15 22.34
C SER A 89 -5.60 6.12 22.77
N GLY A 90 -5.28 7.13 21.93
CA GLY A 90 -4.21 8.09 22.21
C GLY A 90 -2.82 7.46 22.19
N VAL A 91 -2.68 6.27 21.58
CA VAL A 91 -1.39 5.61 21.39
C VAL A 91 -0.63 6.24 20.22
N SER A 92 0.69 6.04 20.17
CA SER A 92 1.51 6.53 19.05
C SER A 92 1.10 5.89 17.73
N ALA A 93 1.43 6.55 16.60
CA ALA A 93 1.13 6.05 15.27
C ALA A 93 1.77 4.68 15.00
N GLU A 94 2.99 4.45 15.51
CA GLU A 94 3.71 3.18 15.40
C GLU A 94 2.97 2.05 16.15
N THR A 95 2.58 2.32 17.39
CA THR A 95 1.81 1.35 18.20
C THR A 95 0.48 1.04 17.52
N ALA A 96 -0.21 2.06 17.03
CA ALA A 96 -1.48 1.91 16.33
C ALA A 96 -1.32 1.09 15.03
N LEU A 97 -0.22 1.28 14.30
CA LEU A 97 0.10 0.49 13.11
C LEU A 97 0.30 -0.99 13.48
N GLY A 98 1.07 -1.29 14.53
CA GLY A 98 1.23 -2.65 15.03
C GLY A 98 -0.12 -3.29 15.41
N LEU A 99 -0.98 -2.54 16.10
CA LEU A 99 -2.33 -2.97 16.49
C LEU A 99 -3.31 -3.10 15.32
N SER A 100 -3.03 -2.47 14.18
CA SER A 100 -3.85 -2.57 12.97
C SER A 100 -3.64 -3.88 12.19
N LEU A 101 -2.51 -4.57 12.40
CA LEU A 101 -2.14 -5.78 11.66
C LEU A 101 -3.20 -6.90 11.73
N PRO A 102 -3.84 -7.22 12.86
CA PRO A 102 -4.89 -8.23 12.90
C PRO A 102 -6.07 -7.92 11.96
N PHE A 103 -6.42 -6.65 11.80
CA PHE A 103 -7.50 -6.21 10.88
C PHE A 103 -7.06 -6.34 9.42
N ALA A 104 -5.81 -5.99 9.13
CA ALA A 104 -5.23 -6.16 7.81
C ALA A 104 -5.18 -7.63 7.40
N LEU A 105 -4.80 -8.53 8.33
CA LEU A 105 -4.79 -9.98 8.12
C LEU A 105 -6.21 -10.54 7.96
N LEU A 106 -7.17 -10.10 8.77
CA LEU A 106 -8.56 -10.50 8.64
C LEU A 106 -9.10 -10.16 7.25
N MET A 107 -8.85 -8.92 6.79
CA MET A 107 -9.28 -8.51 5.46
C MET A 107 -8.56 -9.29 4.35
N GLN A 108 -7.28 -9.59 4.51
CA GLN A 108 -6.53 -10.45 3.61
C GLN A 108 -7.22 -11.82 3.44
N TRP A 109 -7.63 -12.47 4.54
CA TRP A 109 -8.34 -13.75 4.48
C TRP A 109 -9.71 -13.64 3.81
N ILE A 110 -10.43 -12.55 4.06
CA ILE A 110 -11.72 -12.28 3.37
C ILE A 110 -11.48 -12.15 1.86
N VAL A 111 -10.46 -11.41 1.43
CA VAL A 111 -10.11 -11.26 0.01
C VAL A 111 -9.77 -12.60 -0.64
N ILE A 112 -8.93 -13.42 0.02
CA ILE A 112 -8.55 -14.75 -0.50
C ILE A 112 -9.78 -15.65 -0.63
N ALA A 113 -10.67 -15.68 0.39
CA ALA A 113 -11.90 -16.44 0.36
C ALA A 113 -12.82 -15.98 -0.79
N CYS A 114 -13.02 -14.68 -0.93
CA CYS A 114 -13.81 -14.11 -2.03
C CYS A 114 -13.23 -14.45 -3.41
N GLN A 115 -11.93 -14.31 -3.60
CA GLN A 115 -11.28 -14.64 -4.87
C GLN A 115 -11.46 -16.12 -5.23
N SER A 116 -11.36 -17.01 -4.24
CA SER A 116 -11.62 -18.44 -4.43
C SER A 116 -13.06 -18.72 -4.83
N LEU A 117 -14.03 -18.10 -4.17
CA LEU A 117 -15.46 -18.23 -4.48
C LEU A 117 -15.82 -17.62 -5.83
N PHE A 118 -15.18 -16.50 -6.20
CA PHE A 118 -15.46 -15.78 -7.44
C PHE A 118 -14.83 -16.44 -8.66
N SER A 119 -13.94 -17.43 -8.50
CA SER A 119 -13.39 -18.20 -9.61
C SER A 119 -14.50 -18.84 -10.48
N GLY A 120 -15.65 -19.20 -9.88
CA GLY A 120 -16.81 -19.71 -10.60
C GLY A 120 -17.47 -18.71 -11.59
N PHE A 121 -17.27 -17.40 -11.37
CA PHE A 121 -17.77 -16.38 -12.31
C PHE A 121 -16.97 -16.34 -13.61
N ASN A 122 -15.70 -16.78 -13.61
CA ASN A 122 -14.86 -16.81 -14.80
C ASN A 122 -15.47 -17.69 -15.90
N VAL A 123 -16.06 -18.82 -15.52
CA VAL A 123 -16.76 -19.70 -16.45
C VAL A 123 -17.96 -19.01 -17.10
N LYS A 124 -18.72 -18.22 -16.30
CA LYS A 124 -19.88 -17.47 -16.80
C LYS A 124 -19.46 -16.30 -17.70
N VAL A 125 -18.34 -15.64 -17.37
CA VAL A 125 -17.73 -14.61 -18.22
C VAL A 125 -17.33 -15.19 -19.57
N GLU A 126 -16.64 -16.35 -19.57
CA GLU A 126 -16.25 -17.04 -20.81
C GLU A 126 -17.47 -17.44 -21.68
N GLN A 127 -18.53 -17.93 -21.05
CA GLN A 127 -19.77 -18.25 -21.74
C GLN A 127 -20.44 -17.01 -22.36
N ALA A 128 -20.45 -15.90 -21.64
CA ALA A 128 -21.00 -14.64 -22.14
C ALA A 128 -20.21 -14.11 -23.35
N ILE A 129 -18.87 -14.27 -23.33
CA ILE A 129 -18.01 -13.93 -24.48
C ILE A 129 -18.34 -14.81 -25.68
N LYS A 130 -18.44 -16.14 -25.50
CA LYS A 130 -18.80 -17.09 -26.59
C LYS A 130 -20.18 -16.81 -27.21
N GLN A 131 -21.12 -16.30 -26.38
CA GLN A 131 -22.47 -15.92 -26.83
C GLN A 131 -22.54 -14.48 -27.36
N ASN A 132 -21.43 -13.73 -27.35
CA ASN A 132 -21.37 -12.32 -27.73
C ASN A 132 -22.38 -11.43 -26.96
N ASP A 133 -22.66 -11.80 -25.67
CA ASP A 133 -23.62 -11.11 -24.80
C ASP A 133 -22.89 -10.13 -23.89
N ILE A 134 -22.73 -8.89 -24.35
CA ILE A 134 -22.01 -7.81 -23.63
C ILE A 134 -22.69 -7.49 -22.29
N LYS A 135 -24.03 -7.63 -22.17
CA LYS A 135 -24.74 -7.33 -20.92
C LYS A 135 -24.38 -8.32 -19.83
N LYS A 136 -24.43 -9.63 -20.16
CA LYS A 136 -24.04 -10.68 -19.21
C LYS A 136 -22.56 -10.61 -18.88
N PHE A 137 -21.71 -10.33 -19.87
CA PHE A 137 -20.28 -10.10 -19.65
C PHE A 137 -20.04 -9.02 -18.58
N LYS A 138 -20.58 -7.80 -18.77
CA LYS A 138 -20.47 -6.71 -17.81
C LYS A 138 -21.00 -7.12 -16.43
N PHE A 139 -22.17 -7.75 -16.37
CA PHE A 139 -22.75 -8.17 -15.11
C PHE A 139 -21.84 -9.13 -14.32
N TYR A 140 -21.31 -10.17 -14.97
CA TYR A 140 -20.45 -11.16 -14.30
C TYR A 140 -19.06 -10.63 -13.96
N VAL A 141 -18.57 -9.58 -14.61
CA VAL A 141 -17.30 -8.91 -14.27
C VAL A 141 -17.50 -7.97 -13.08
N PHE A 142 -18.55 -7.12 -13.10
CA PHE A 142 -18.73 -6.12 -12.06
C PHE A 142 -19.35 -6.66 -10.78
N LEU A 143 -20.16 -7.70 -10.83
CA LEU A 143 -20.84 -8.24 -9.65
C LEU A 143 -19.88 -8.71 -8.54
N PRO A 144 -18.83 -9.52 -8.82
CA PRO A 144 -17.83 -9.89 -7.83
C PRO A 144 -17.12 -8.69 -7.21
N GLU A 145 -16.81 -7.67 -8.02
CA GLU A 145 -16.13 -6.46 -7.56
C GLU A 145 -17.01 -5.63 -6.61
N ILE A 146 -18.30 -5.47 -6.93
CA ILE A 146 -19.26 -4.79 -6.07
C ILE A 146 -19.41 -5.54 -4.74
N ILE A 147 -19.48 -6.86 -4.76
CA ILE A 147 -19.59 -7.67 -3.54
C ILE A 147 -18.34 -7.48 -2.68
N LEU A 148 -17.15 -7.58 -3.26
CA LEU A 148 -15.90 -7.45 -2.52
C LEU A 148 -15.75 -6.05 -1.92
N THR A 149 -15.96 -5.00 -2.70
CA THR A 149 -15.86 -3.61 -2.23
C THR A 149 -16.91 -3.28 -1.16
N SER A 150 -18.10 -3.88 -1.26
CA SER A 150 -19.13 -3.78 -0.21
C SER A 150 -18.68 -4.45 1.10
N LEU A 151 -17.99 -5.59 1.02
CA LEU A 151 -17.41 -6.24 2.20
C LEU A 151 -16.34 -5.36 2.86
N TYR A 152 -15.51 -4.68 2.09
CA TYR A 152 -14.56 -3.68 2.63
C TYR A 152 -15.30 -2.59 3.42
N ALA A 153 -16.37 -2.04 2.85
CA ALA A 153 -17.18 -1.01 3.53
C ALA A 153 -17.82 -1.53 4.82
N VAL A 154 -18.34 -2.76 4.80
CA VAL A 154 -18.92 -3.39 6.00
C VAL A 154 -17.86 -3.61 7.08
N VAL A 155 -16.68 -4.14 6.72
CA VAL A 155 -15.58 -4.33 7.66
C VAL A 155 -15.12 -2.98 8.22
N ALA A 156 -14.98 -1.97 7.39
CA ALA A 156 -14.62 -0.61 7.82
C ALA A 156 -15.66 -0.06 8.82
N PHE A 157 -16.95 -0.12 8.50
CA PHE A 157 -18.01 0.35 9.39
C PHE A 157 -18.03 -0.40 10.73
N LEU A 158 -17.96 -1.72 10.69
CA LEU A 158 -17.94 -2.54 11.90
C LEU A 158 -16.74 -2.23 12.78
N SER A 159 -15.56 -2.11 12.19
CA SER A 159 -14.31 -1.86 12.91
C SER A 159 -14.24 -0.44 13.48
N THR A 160 -14.72 0.56 12.76
CA THR A 160 -14.59 1.97 13.17
C THR A 160 -15.70 2.41 14.13
N TYR A 161 -16.93 1.98 13.89
CA TYR A 161 -18.09 2.42 14.67
C TYR A 161 -18.67 1.31 15.55
N ALA A 162 -19.09 0.16 15.00
CA ALA A 162 -19.87 -0.82 15.75
C ALA A 162 -19.06 -1.49 16.88
N LEU A 163 -17.79 -1.82 16.60
CA LEU A 163 -16.89 -2.48 17.55
C LEU A 163 -16.00 -1.51 18.32
N GLN A 164 -16.21 -0.20 18.18
CA GLN A 164 -15.32 0.80 18.75
C GLN A 164 -15.10 0.66 20.27
N ASN A 165 -16.13 0.34 21.04
CA ASN A 165 -16.01 0.18 22.49
C ASN A 165 -15.31 -1.13 22.89
N VAL A 166 -15.50 -2.18 22.09
CA VAL A 166 -14.82 -3.47 22.28
C VAL A 166 -13.33 -3.32 21.99
N LEU A 167 -13.00 -2.65 20.88
CA LEU A 167 -11.62 -2.38 20.47
C LEU A 167 -10.87 -1.53 21.51
N SER A 168 -11.48 -0.44 21.99
CA SER A 168 -10.84 0.41 23.00
C SER A 168 -10.60 -0.36 24.31
N LYS A 169 -11.57 -1.17 24.75
CA LYS A 169 -11.38 -2.02 25.92
C LYS A 169 -10.30 -3.07 25.71
N PHE A 170 -10.24 -3.65 24.52
CA PHE A 170 -9.25 -4.67 24.16
C PHE A 170 -7.84 -4.07 24.17
N VAL A 171 -7.62 -2.93 23.52
CA VAL A 171 -6.32 -2.23 23.51
C VAL A 171 -5.91 -1.81 24.91
N ASN A 172 -6.83 -1.21 25.69
CA ASN A 172 -6.56 -0.75 27.04
C ASN A 172 -6.42 -1.90 28.08
N SER A 173 -6.79 -3.13 27.73
CA SER A 173 -6.59 -4.30 28.58
C SER A 173 -5.22 -4.94 28.43
N PHE A 174 -4.43 -4.49 27.45
CA PHE A 174 -3.08 -5.02 27.26
C PHE A 174 -2.16 -4.60 28.41
N PRO A 175 -1.39 -5.53 28.97
CA PRO A 175 -0.29 -5.20 29.85
C PRO A 175 0.72 -4.29 29.13
N GLU A 176 1.40 -3.44 29.87
CA GLU A 176 2.34 -2.44 29.33
C GLU A 176 3.41 -3.06 28.43
N PHE A 177 3.91 -4.26 28.76
CA PHE A 177 4.90 -4.97 27.94
C PHE A 177 4.36 -5.38 26.57
N VAL A 178 3.04 -5.66 26.45
CA VAL A 178 2.40 -6.02 25.17
C VAL A 178 2.26 -4.77 24.31
N SER A 179 1.80 -3.66 24.87
CA SER A 179 1.68 -2.38 24.17
C SER A 179 3.05 -1.91 23.67
N HIS A 180 4.07 -2.00 24.52
CA HIS A 180 5.46 -1.71 24.12
C HIS A 180 5.99 -2.67 23.05
N GLY A 181 5.61 -3.95 23.10
CA GLY A 181 5.91 -4.90 22.04
C GLY A 181 5.32 -4.50 20.67
N PHE A 182 4.07 -4.03 20.65
CA PHE A 182 3.45 -3.51 19.43
C PHE A 182 4.09 -2.21 18.94
N GLU A 183 4.51 -1.33 19.84
CA GLU A 183 5.25 -0.11 19.51
C GLU A 183 6.57 -0.44 18.80
N ILE A 184 7.37 -1.34 19.38
CA ILE A 184 8.62 -1.79 18.75
C ILE A 184 8.35 -2.47 17.40
N ALA A 185 7.39 -3.37 17.35
CA ALA A 185 7.02 -4.05 16.11
C ALA A 185 6.56 -3.06 15.04
N GLY A 186 5.69 -2.10 15.38
CA GLY A 186 5.23 -1.04 14.50
C GLY A 186 6.37 -0.17 13.97
N GLY A 187 7.33 0.20 14.85
CA GLY A 187 8.52 0.96 14.47
C GLY A 187 9.49 0.21 13.55
N LEU A 188 9.49 -1.14 13.58
CA LEU A 188 10.31 -1.96 12.68
C LEU A 188 9.67 -2.17 11.31
N LEU A 189 8.35 -2.04 11.18
CA LEU A 189 7.62 -2.28 9.93
C LEU A 189 8.10 -1.42 8.75
N PRO A 190 8.36 -0.09 8.91
CA PRO A 190 8.91 0.71 7.82
C PRO A 190 10.25 0.20 7.30
N GLY A 191 11.13 -0.24 8.21
CA GLY A 191 12.40 -0.87 7.84
C GLY A 191 12.21 -2.16 7.04
N LEU A 192 11.25 -2.99 7.44
CA LEU A 192 10.88 -4.20 6.71
C LEU A 192 10.31 -3.88 5.33
N GLY A 193 9.41 -2.89 5.23
CA GLY A 193 8.83 -2.45 3.95
C GLY A 193 9.89 -1.98 2.97
N LEU A 194 10.82 -1.15 3.42
CA LEU A 194 11.97 -0.70 2.62
C LEU A 194 12.91 -1.84 2.23
N ALA A 195 13.17 -2.80 3.13
CA ALA A 195 13.99 -3.97 2.83
C ALA A 195 13.36 -4.87 1.76
N LEU A 196 12.03 -5.03 1.80
CA LEU A 196 11.28 -5.78 0.78
C LEU A 196 11.30 -5.05 -0.56
N LEU A 197 11.14 -3.72 -0.57
CA LEU A 197 11.27 -2.91 -1.78
C LEU A 197 12.67 -3.06 -2.40
N LEU A 198 13.72 -2.94 -1.58
CA LEU A 198 15.09 -3.15 -2.03
C LEU A 198 15.29 -4.55 -2.63
N LYS A 199 14.74 -5.59 -2.02
CA LYS A 199 14.83 -6.97 -2.53
C LYS A 199 14.29 -7.10 -3.96
N VAL A 200 13.26 -6.33 -4.32
CA VAL A 200 12.67 -6.34 -5.66
C VAL A 200 13.47 -5.46 -6.63
N MET A 201 13.97 -4.32 -6.16
CA MET A 201 14.62 -3.31 -7.02
C MET A 201 16.11 -3.56 -7.24
N VAL A 202 16.82 -4.17 -6.28
CA VAL A 202 18.27 -4.35 -6.37
C VAL A 202 18.62 -5.44 -7.39
N LYS A 203 19.25 -5.02 -8.47
CA LYS A 203 19.95 -5.87 -9.44
C LYS A 203 21.45 -5.74 -9.22
N LYS A 204 22.25 -6.67 -9.77
CA LYS A 204 23.72 -6.64 -9.66
C LYS A 204 24.30 -5.29 -10.13
N GLU A 205 23.71 -4.70 -11.13
CA GLU A 205 24.11 -3.42 -11.74
C GLU A 205 23.88 -2.23 -10.79
N ASN A 206 22.87 -2.32 -9.90
CA ASN A 206 22.46 -1.23 -9.00
C ASN A 206 23.15 -1.28 -7.62
N VAL A 207 23.89 -2.36 -7.31
CA VAL A 207 24.58 -2.52 -6.01
C VAL A 207 25.53 -1.35 -5.68
N PRO A 208 26.32 -0.79 -6.62
CA PRO A 208 27.18 0.36 -6.33
C PRO A 208 26.40 1.57 -5.81
N TYR A 209 25.21 1.87 -6.39
CA TYR A 209 24.38 2.98 -5.96
C TYR A 209 23.80 2.77 -4.55
N LEU A 210 23.46 1.53 -4.20
CA LEU A 210 23.02 1.17 -2.85
C LEU A 210 24.14 1.44 -1.82
N ILE A 211 25.38 1.04 -2.15
CA ILE A 211 26.54 1.26 -1.29
C ILE A 211 26.81 2.76 -1.10
N ILE A 212 26.77 3.54 -2.20
CA ILE A 212 26.95 4.99 -2.15
C ILE A 212 25.88 5.63 -1.26
N GLY A 213 24.61 5.28 -1.45
CA GLY A 213 23.51 5.81 -0.64
C GLY A 213 23.67 5.46 0.86
N PHE A 214 24.05 4.22 1.15
CA PHE A 214 24.31 3.76 2.53
C PHE A 214 25.47 4.56 3.17
N LEU A 215 26.57 4.76 2.46
CA LEU A 215 27.72 5.52 2.95
C LEU A 215 27.35 6.99 3.23
N ILE A 216 26.60 7.62 2.31
CA ILE A 216 26.14 9.01 2.51
C ILE A 216 25.29 9.11 3.77
N MET A 217 24.31 8.24 3.94
CA MET A 217 23.44 8.25 5.13
C MET A 217 24.20 7.93 6.42
N SER A 218 25.16 7.00 6.37
CA SER A 218 25.93 6.58 7.54
C SER A 218 26.93 7.65 8.01
N ILE A 219 27.58 8.35 7.08
CA ILE A 219 28.66 9.34 7.38
C ILE A 219 28.05 10.72 7.64
N MET A 220 27.16 11.18 6.77
CA MET A 220 26.64 12.56 6.83
C MET A 220 25.46 12.67 7.83
N LYS A 221 24.76 11.57 8.15
CA LYS A 221 23.59 11.53 9.04
C LYS A 221 22.68 12.75 8.86
N PRO A 222 22.23 13.04 7.64
CA PRO A 222 21.44 14.24 7.38
C PRO A 222 20.09 14.14 8.12
N ASP A 223 19.65 15.24 8.73
CA ASP A 223 18.34 15.34 9.39
C ASP A 223 17.18 15.20 8.40
N ASN A 224 17.44 15.40 7.09
CA ASN A 224 16.46 15.31 6.03
C ASN A 224 16.99 14.44 4.89
N VAL A 225 16.18 13.52 4.40
CA VAL A 225 16.51 12.62 3.29
C VAL A 225 16.51 13.32 1.93
N LEU A 226 15.89 14.51 1.82
CA LEU A 226 15.72 15.24 0.55
C LEU A 226 17.05 15.49 -0.19
N PRO A 227 18.16 15.96 0.44
CA PRO A 227 19.41 16.17 -0.26
C PRO A 227 19.98 14.88 -0.87
N VAL A 228 19.83 13.75 -0.16
CA VAL A 228 20.28 12.45 -0.66
C VAL A 228 19.44 11.97 -1.85
N ALA A 229 18.12 12.21 -1.80
CA ALA A 229 17.22 11.92 -2.91
C ALA A 229 17.56 12.74 -4.16
N LEU A 230 17.84 14.05 -4.01
CA LEU A 230 18.25 14.91 -5.12
C LEU A 230 19.59 14.47 -5.72
N PHE A 231 20.53 14.08 -4.87
CA PHE A 231 21.81 13.54 -5.33
C PHE A 231 21.63 12.23 -6.12
N ALA A 232 20.76 11.34 -5.65
CA ALA A 232 20.41 10.10 -6.34
C ALA A 232 19.77 10.37 -7.72
N ILE A 233 18.86 11.35 -7.80
CA ILE A 233 18.25 11.77 -9.08
C ILE A 233 19.32 12.27 -10.04
N ALA A 234 20.28 13.09 -9.57
CA ALA A 234 21.38 13.59 -10.41
C ALA A 234 22.24 12.44 -10.96
N LEU A 235 22.56 11.42 -10.13
CA LEU A 235 23.31 10.24 -10.59
C LEU A 235 22.54 9.45 -11.67
N VAL A 236 21.24 9.25 -11.48
CA VAL A 236 20.39 8.54 -12.45
C VAL A 236 20.33 9.30 -13.78
N LEU A 237 20.23 10.63 -13.73
CA LEU A 237 20.23 11.45 -14.95
C LEU A 237 21.55 11.36 -15.70
N ILE A 238 22.69 11.37 -15.00
CA ILE A 238 24.02 11.20 -15.61
C ILE A 238 24.12 9.84 -16.31
N ASP A 239 23.68 8.78 -15.63
CA ASP A 239 23.73 7.42 -16.17
C ASP A 239 22.83 7.27 -17.40
N PHE A 240 21.62 7.83 -17.34
CA PHE A 240 20.67 7.85 -18.46
C PHE A 240 21.25 8.59 -19.69
N MET A 241 21.93 9.71 -19.48
CA MET A 241 22.57 10.47 -20.56
C MET A 241 23.71 9.67 -21.20
N ARG A 242 24.53 8.99 -20.40
CA ARG A 242 25.62 8.13 -20.89
C ARG A 242 25.11 6.94 -21.71
N ASP A 243 24.04 6.27 -21.24
CA ASP A 243 23.42 5.17 -21.96
C ASP A 243 22.85 5.61 -23.32
N LYS A 244 22.29 6.83 -23.38
CA LYS A 244 21.78 7.40 -24.61
C LYS A 244 22.90 7.69 -25.61
N GLU A 245 24.02 8.23 -25.16
CA GLU A 245 25.22 8.48 -26.01
C GLU A 245 25.81 7.16 -26.52
N ALA A 246 25.96 6.15 -25.67
CA ALA A 246 26.46 4.82 -26.05
C ALA A 246 25.61 4.16 -27.14
N LYS A 247 24.28 4.24 -27.02
CA LYS A 247 23.35 3.73 -28.04
C LYS A 247 23.44 4.49 -29.37
N THR A 248 23.60 5.80 -29.31
CA THR A 248 23.74 6.65 -30.52
C THR A 248 25.05 6.33 -31.26
N THR A 249 26.14 6.13 -30.53
CA THR A 249 27.44 5.78 -31.11
C THR A 249 27.43 4.39 -31.75
N SER A 250 26.75 3.41 -31.15
CA SER A 250 26.64 2.06 -31.71
C SER A 250 25.82 2.00 -33.01
N VAL A 251 24.85 2.90 -33.18
CA VAL A 251 24.06 2.98 -34.42
C VAL A 251 24.88 3.63 -35.56
N VAL A 252 25.79 4.57 -35.26
CA VAL A 252 26.64 5.25 -36.24
C VAL A 252 27.76 4.34 -36.72
N THR A 253 28.33 3.49 -35.88
CA THR A 253 29.41 2.56 -36.25
C THR A 253 28.92 1.27 -36.93
N GLY A 254 27.63 0.95 -36.86
CA GLY A 254 27.01 -0.22 -37.55
C GLY A 254 26.54 0.06 -38.98
N GLY A 255 26.70 1.28 -39.51
CA GLY A 255 26.22 1.70 -40.81
C GLY A 255 27.28 1.80 -41.92
N GLU A 256 28.53 1.39 -41.69
CA GLU A 256 29.62 1.55 -42.69
C GLU A 256 30.13 0.23 -43.31
N ASP A 257 29.43 -0.89 -43.21
CA ASP A 257 29.91 -2.15 -43.76
C ASP A 257 28.87 -2.92 -44.60
N ASP A 258 28.13 -2.22 -45.48
CA ASP A 258 27.40 -2.84 -46.59
C ASP A 258 27.61 -2.09 -47.90
N GLY A 259 28.83 -2.01 -48.34
CA GLY A 259 29.20 -1.50 -49.64
C GLY A 259 30.45 -2.17 -50.14
N GLU A 260 30.35 -3.38 -50.70
CA GLU A 260 31.08 -3.86 -51.84
C GLU A 260 30.90 -5.37 -52.04
N GLY A 261 30.46 -5.73 -53.23
CA GLY A 261 30.81 -7.04 -53.71
C GLY A 261 29.75 -7.79 -54.50
N ILE A 262 29.56 -7.33 -55.78
CA ILE A 262 29.28 -8.21 -56.96
C ILE A 262 28.08 -9.16 -56.89
#